data_0ba611906ff6c3ef7baba1bd45ea5550
#
_entry.id   0ba611906ff6c3ef7baba1bd45ea5550
#
_cell.length_a   1.000
_cell.length_b   1.000
_cell.length_c   1.000
_cell.angle_alpha   90.00
_cell.angle_beta   90.00
_cell.angle_gamma   90.00
#
_symmetry.space_group_name_H-M   'P 1'
#
loop_
_entity.id
_entity.type
_entity.pdbx_description
1 polymer ?
#
loop_
_entity_poly.entity_id
_entity_poly.type
_entity_poly.pdbx_seq_one_letter_code
_entity_poly.pdbx_strand_id
1 'polypeptide(L)'
;MTMSEDMVITVARSVFDINKAAHDKGLMTTWTIYNKPKDFPNGFIARCFHIGGGEPEPMATNFAISGDLILIRECMERCGLVRMMRSPGDHPSVVETWM
;
A
#
# COMPACT_ATOMS: atom_id res chain seq x y z
N MET A 1 18.70 -7.29 10.67
CA MET A 1 17.99 -8.55 10.44
C MET A 1 17.54 -8.64 9.00
N THR A 2 17.90 -9.71 8.34
CA THR A 2 17.49 -9.93 6.97
C THR A 2 16.02 -10.33 6.92
N MET A 3 15.32 -9.76 5.99
CA MET A 3 13.92 -10.09 5.72
C MET A 3 13.84 -11.50 5.16
N SER A 4 13.00 -12.37 5.73
CA SER A 4 12.84 -13.72 5.22
C SER A 4 11.92 -13.74 4.01
N GLU A 5 12.16 -14.70 3.12
CA GLU A 5 11.29 -14.92 1.97
C GLU A 5 9.87 -15.25 2.42
N ASP A 6 9.72 -16.01 3.50
CA ASP A 6 8.42 -16.38 4.03
C ASP A 6 7.62 -15.16 4.51
N MET A 7 8.31 -14.17 5.11
CA MET A 7 7.67 -12.93 5.55
C MET A 7 7.14 -12.15 4.34
N VAL A 8 7.93 -12.03 3.29
CA VAL A 8 7.51 -11.33 2.06
C VAL A 8 6.29 -12.02 1.45
N ILE A 9 6.33 -13.35 1.34
CA ILE A 9 5.22 -14.11 0.77
C ILE A 9 3.94 -13.92 1.59
N THR A 10 4.04 -13.96 2.91
CA THR A 10 2.87 -13.82 3.79
C THR A 10 2.23 -12.44 3.65
N VAL A 11 3.04 -11.38 3.66
CA VAL A 11 2.53 -10.01 3.54
C VAL A 11 1.99 -9.76 2.12
N ALA A 12 2.69 -10.24 1.10
CA ALA A 12 2.23 -10.11 -0.28
C ALA A 12 0.89 -10.82 -0.49
N ARG A 13 0.69 -11.98 0.13
CA ARG A 13 -0.59 -12.68 0.05
C ARG A 13 -1.72 -11.86 0.66
N SER A 14 -1.46 -11.20 1.78
CA SER A 14 -2.46 -10.32 2.43
C SER A 14 -2.84 -9.17 1.50
N VAL A 15 -1.86 -8.53 0.88
CA VAL A 15 -2.09 -7.45 -0.09
C VAL A 15 -2.89 -7.96 -1.28
N PHE A 16 -2.51 -9.12 -1.81
CA PHE A 16 -3.21 -9.74 -2.93
C PHE A 16 -4.69 -10.02 -2.58
N ASP A 17 -4.95 -10.59 -1.42
CA ASP A 17 -6.32 -10.92 -1.00
C ASP A 17 -7.17 -9.67 -0.81
N ILE A 18 -6.59 -8.59 -0.26
CA ILE A 18 -7.28 -7.32 -0.09
C ILE A 18 -7.64 -6.73 -1.46
N ASN A 19 -6.68 -6.74 -2.39
CA ASN A 19 -6.89 -6.22 -3.73
C ASN A 19 -7.96 -7.03 -4.48
N LYS A 20 -7.91 -8.36 -4.35
CA LYS A 20 -8.87 -9.23 -5.00
C LYS A 20 -10.29 -9.01 -4.46
N ALA A 21 -10.44 -8.89 -3.14
CA ALA A 21 -11.75 -8.67 -2.53
C ALA A 21 -12.35 -7.34 -2.99
N ALA A 22 -11.55 -6.30 -3.13
CA ALA A 22 -12.01 -5.02 -3.66
C ALA A 22 -12.40 -5.15 -5.13
N HIS A 23 -11.56 -5.80 -5.93
CA HIS A 23 -11.80 -6.00 -7.34
C HIS A 23 -13.11 -6.79 -7.59
N ASP A 24 -13.38 -7.81 -6.76
CA ASP A 24 -14.61 -8.58 -6.85
C ASP A 24 -15.87 -7.74 -6.58
N LYS A 25 -15.71 -6.60 -5.91
CA LYS A 25 -16.78 -5.62 -5.67
C LYS A 25 -16.81 -4.49 -6.70
N GLY A 26 -15.99 -4.58 -7.73
CA GLY A 26 -15.88 -3.53 -8.75
C GLY A 26 -15.06 -2.33 -8.34
N LEU A 27 -14.22 -2.47 -7.32
CA LEU A 27 -13.36 -1.38 -6.82
C LEU A 27 -11.91 -1.65 -7.21
N MET A 28 -11.15 -0.56 -7.33
CA MET A 28 -9.69 -0.63 -7.46
C MET A 28 -9.06 -0.30 -6.12
N THR A 29 -7.81 -0.73 -5.93
CA THR A 29 -7.05 -0.38 -4.74
C THR A 29 -5.84 0.46 -5.10
N THR A 30 -5.50 1.40 -4.21
CA THR A 30 -4.20 2.06 -4.23
C THR A 30 -3.57 1.91 -2.86
N TRP A 31 -2.24 1.79 -2.84
CA TRP A 31 -1.47 1.69 -1.61
C TRP A 31 -0.52 2.87 -1.55
N THR A 32 -0.77 3.79 -0.64
CA THR A 32 0.07 4.98 -0.47
C THR A 32 1.05 4.74 0.67
N ILE A 33 2.34 4.90 0.39
CA ILE A 33 3.40 4.69 1.38
C ILE A 33 3.76 6.03 1.99
N TYR A 34 3.73 6.07 3.33
CA TYR A 34 4.09 7.23 4.14
C TYR A 34 5.38 6.95 4.90
N ASN A 35 6.25 7.96 4.96
CA ASN A 35 7.49 7.90 5.71
C ASN A 35 7.30 8.56 7.07
N LYS A 36 7.62 7.82 8.13
CA LYS A 36 7.55 8.29 9.51
C LYS A 36 6.24 9.00 9.85
N PRO A 37 5.09 8.35 9.60
CA PRO A 37 3.83 8.95 9.99
C PRO A 37 3.74 9.04 11.51
N LYS A 38 2.79 9.84 12.00
CA LYS A 38 2.62 10.09 13.43
C LYS A 38 2.50 8.80 14.24
N ASP A 39 1.81 7.79 13.67
CA ASP A 39 1.58 6.50 14.31
C ASP A 39 2.80 5.57 14.24
N PHE A 40 3.74 5.82 13.32
CA PHE A 40 4.89 4.97 13.06
C PHE A 40 6.13 5.83 12.82
N PRO A 41 6.62 6.55 13.86
CA PRO A 41 7.65 7.58 13.69
C PRO A 41 9.02 7.06 13.21
N ASN A 42 9.27 5.75 13.34
CA ASN A 42 10.56 5.16 12.98
C ASN A 42 10.47 4.23 11.75
N GLY A 43 9.39 4.27 11.01
CA GLY A 43 9.19 3.34 9.91
C GLY A 43 8.37 3.89 8.78
N PHE A 44 7.87 2.96 7.97
CA PHE A 44 7.01 3.25 6.82
C PHE A 44 5.70 2.51 7.00
N ILE A 45 4.65 3.08 6.43
CA ILE A 45 3.35 2.41 6.41
C ILE A 45 2.72 2.61 5.03
N ALA A 46 2.17 1.52 4.49
CA ALA A 46 1.37 1.57 3.26
C ALA A 46 -0.10 1.45 3.64
N ARG A 47 -0.87 2.47 3.32
CA ARG A 47 -2.32 2.49 3.58
C ARG A 47 -3.07 2.21 2.29
N CYS A 48 -4.07 1.36 2.40
CA CYS A 48 -4.92 0.99 1.26
C CYS A 48 -6.11 1.94 1.15
N PHE A 49 -6.37 2.40 -0.07
CA PHE A 49 -7.56 3.18 -0.41
C PHE A 49 -8.33 2.44 -1.50
N HIS A 50 -9.65 2.53 -1.47
CA HIS A 50 -10.52 2.01 -2.52
C HIS A 50 -10.93 3.13 -3.47
N ILE A 51 -10.93 2.83 -4.76
CA ILE A 51 -11.33 3.77 -5.80
C ILE A 51 -12.49 3.15 -6.58
N GLY A 52 -13.54 3.93 -6.81
CA GLY A 52 -14.69 3.48 -7.59
C GLY A 52 -15.98 3.51 -6.78
N GLY A 53 -16.95 2.70 -7.19
CA GLY A 53 -18.23 2.63 -6.51
C GLY A 53 -19.06 3.92 -6.61
N GLY A 54 -18.78 4.77 -7.60
CA GLY A 54 -19.48 6.05 -7.75
C GLY A 54 -18.91 7.18 -6.90
N GLU A 55 -17.91 6.92 -6.09
CA GLU A 55 -17.27 7.94 -5.26
C GLU A 55 -16.22 8.70 -6.07
N PRO A 56 -16.22 10.06 -6.01
CA PRO A 56 -15.28 10.87 -6.80
C PRO A 56 -13.84 10.82 -6.29
N GLU A 57 -13.64 10.44 -5.02
CA GLU A 57 -12.31 10.43 -4.40
C GLU A 57 -12.00 9.08 -3.80
N PRO A 58 -10.70 8.76 -3.63
CA PRO A 58 -10.31 7.53 -2.95
C PRO A 58 -10.88 7.45 -1.53
N MET A 59 -11.37 6.27 -1.17
CA MET A 59 -11.94 6.02 0.14
C MET A 59 -10.93 5.33 1.03
N ALA A 60 -10.65 5.90 2.21
CA ALA A 60 -9.76 5.28 3.18
C ALA A 60 -10.34 3.95 3.67
N THR A 61 -9.46 2.99 3.90
CA THR A 61 -9.82 1.71 4.51
C THR A 61 -9.03 1.51 5.79
N ASN A 62 -9.34 0.43 6.52
CA ASN A 62 -8.59 0.05 7.71
C ASN A 62 -7.38 -0.83 7.37
N PHE A 63 -7.19 -1.15 6.09
CA PHE A 63 -6.08 -2.01 5.69
C PHE A 63 -4.79 -1.20 5.57
N ALA A 64 -3.74 -1.69 6.24
CA ALA A 64 -2.42 -1.08 6.17
C ALA A 64 -1.37 -2.15 6.47
N ILE A 65 -0.19 -1.97 5.88
CA ILE A 65 0.97 -2.77 6.22
C ILE A 65 2.10 -1.84 6.64
N SER A 66 2.86 -2.24 7.64
CA SER A 66 4.00 -1.45 8.12
C SER A 66 5.27 -2.28 8.05
N GLY A 67 6.40 -1.59 7.95
CA GLY A 67 7.69 -2.24 7.87
C GLY A 67 8.72 -1.33 7.24
N ASP A 68 9.86 -1.90 6.86
CA ASP A 68 10.82 -1.12 6.10
C ASP A 68 10.39 -1.00 4.63
N LEU A 69 10.93 -0.01 3.96
CA LEU A 69 10.51 0.33 2.60
C LEU A 69 10.79 -0.79 1.61
N ILE A 70 11.90 -1.51 1.81
CA ILE A 70 12.27 -2.62 0.92
C ILE A 70 11.24 -3.74 1.00
N LEU A 71 10.81 -4.09 2.21
CA LEU A 71 9.76 -5.09 2.41
C LEU A 71 8.47 -4.70 1.70
N ILE A 72 8.02 -3.46 1.92
CA ILE A 72 6.77 -2.98 1.35
C ILE A 72 6.84 -2.99 -0.18
N ARG A 73 7.92 -2.49 -0.75
CA ARG A 73 8.10 -2.47 -2.21
C ARG A 73 8.11 -3.87 -2.80
N GLU A 74 8.81 -4.80 -2.16
CA GLU A 74 8.87 -6.18 -2.60
C GLU A 74 7.47 -6.80 -2.64
N CYS A 75 6.67 -6.56 -1.60
CA CYS A 75 5.29 -7.06 -1.54
C CYS A 75 4.42 -6.49 -2.65
N MET A 76 4.55 -5.18 -2.92
CA MET A 76 3.77 -4.55 -3.99
C MET A 76 4.15 -5.10 -5.37
N GLU A 77 5.45 -5.29 -5.62
CA GLU A 77 5.92 -5.85 -6.89
C GLU A 77 5.42 -7.28 -7.08
N ARG A 78 5.43 -8.10 -6.04
CA ARG A 78 4.93 -9.48 -6.11
C ARG A 78 3.45 -9.56 -6.39
N CYS A 79 2.71 -8.52 -6.06
CA CYS A 79 1.28 -8.43 -6.36
C CYS A 79 0.99 -7.86 -7.76
N GLY A 80 2.03 -7.59 -8.53
CA GLY A 80 1.88 -7.06 -9.89
C GLY A 80 1.50 -5.59 -9.93
N LEU A 81 1.68 -4.86 -8.83
CA LEU A 81 1.35 -3.44 -8.78
C LEU A 81 2.48 -2.61 -9.38
N VAL A 82 2.13 -1.42 -9.85
CA VAL A 82 3.06 -0.49 -10.47
C VAL A 82 3.29 0.70 -9.53
N ARG A 83 4.55 1.07 -9.36
CA ARG A 83 4.92 2.21 -8.54
C ARG A 83 4.69 3.52 -9.29
N MET A 84 4.03 4.44 -8.61
CA MET A 84 3.78 5.79 -9.10
C MET A 84 4.50 6.78 -8.20
N MET A 85 5.22 7.72 -8.80
CA MET A 85 5.95 8.74 -8.05
C MET A 85 4.96 9.70 -7.38
N ARG A 86 5.38 10.25 -6.23
CA ARG A 86 4.55 11.24 -5.55
C ARG A 86 4.34 12.48 -6.41
N SER A 87 3.16 13.09 -6.27
CA SER A 87 2.87 14.36 -6.93
C SER A 87 3.30 15.54 -6.07
N PRO A 88 3.62 16.69 -6.66
CA PRO A 88 4.01 17.88 -5.88
C PRO A 88 2.96 18.32 -4.85
N GLY A 89 1.69 18.00 -5.09
CA GLY A 89 0.61 18.35 -4.16
C GLY A 89 0.38 17.35 -3.03
N ASP A 90 1.10 16.23 -3.02
CA ASP A 90 0.97 15.23 -1.97
C ASP A 90 1.56 15.74 -0.66
N HIS A 91 1.05 15.21 0.46
CA HIS A 91 1.60 15.51 1.77
C HIS A 91 3.11 15.16 1.78
N PRO A 92 3.96 15.97 2.45
CA PRO A 92 5.40 15.74 2.46
C PRO A 92 5.84 14.35 2.93
N SER A 93 5.03 13.67 3.76
CA SER A 93 5.36 12.32 4.23
C SER A 93 5.06 11.22 3.20
N VAL A 94 4.36 11.53 2.12
CA VAL A 94 4.07 10.54 1.07
C VAL A 94 5.36 10.26 0.30
N VAL A 95 5.71 8.97 0.19
CA VAL A 95 6.87 8.53 -0.55
C VAL A 95 6.48 8.17 -1.98
N GLU A 96 5.46 7.35 -2.12
CA GLU A 96 5.01 6.84 -3.41
C GLU A 96 3.66 6.16 -3.26
N THR A 97 3.02 5.84 -4.38
CA THR A 97 1.76 5.11 -4.42
C THR A 97 1.90 3.93 -5.36
N TRP A 98 1.27 2.82 -5.03
CA TRP A 98 1.23 1.61 -5.85
C TRP A 98 -0.20 1.28 -6.25
N MET A 99 -0.36 0.93 -7.51
CA MET A 99 -1.68 0.57 -8.05
C MET A 99 -1.63 -0.70 -8.85
#